data_170e7c7393c19f1002246146449146e0
#
_entry.id   170e7c7393c19f1002246146449146e0
#
_cell.length_a   1.000
_cell.length_b   1.000
_cell.length_c   1.000
_cell.angle_alpha   90.00
_cell.angle_beta   90.00
_cell.angle_gamma   90.00
#
_symmetry.space_group_name_H-M   'P 1'
#
loop_
_entity.id
_entity.type
_entity.pdbx_description
1 polymer ?
#
loop_
_entity_poly.entity_id
_entity_poly.type
_entity_poly.pdbx_seq_one_letter_code
_entity_poly.pdbx_strand_id
1 'polypeptide(L)'
;ADLVPGGETSMTRRDRLVRSMTALARHEDRLHARLRSALEDLPGITMYAHARRRTPTEFFAFDGWDSAEVAHRLADKQINAPAGSFYAYEPCRSLGLDSGGAIRAGLAPYTDESDVDRLIAALRDIVVT
;
A
#
# COMPACT_ATOMS: atom_id res chain seq x y z
N ALA A 1 1.20 -23.62 2.70
CA ALA A 1 1.20 -23.56 1.26
C ALA A 1 2.57 -23.12 0.77
N ASP A 2 3.15 -23.84 -0.17
CA ASP A 2 4.42 -23.44 -0.77
C ASP A 2 4.12 -22.38 -1.84
N LEU A 3 4.57 -21.16 -1.60
CA LEU A 3 4.42 -20.04 -2.56
C LEU A 3 5.40 -20.16 -3.75
N VAL A 4 6.32 -21.12 -3.70
CA VAL A 4 7.30 -21.39 -4.75
C VAL A 4 7.16 -22.83 -5.20
N PRO A 5 6.81 -23.09 -6.49
CA PRO A 5 6.77 -24.44 -7.03
C PRO A 5 8.16 -25.12 -7.02
N GLY A 6 8.20 -26.44 -6.86
CA GLY A 6 9.43 -27.24 -7.00
C GLY A 6 10.32 -27.30 -5.76
N GLY A 7 9.73 -27.31 -4.56
CA GLY A 7 10.47 -27.61 -3.33
C GLY A 7 11.05 -29.03 -3.41
N GLU A 8 12.39 -29.14 -3.33
CA GLU A 8 13.06 -30.43 -3.24
C GLU A 8 12.60 -31.18 -2.00
N THR A 9 12.37 -32.49 -2.12
CA THR A 9 11.86 -33.37 -1.06
C THR A 9 12.80 -33.43 0.15
N SER A 10 14.04 -32.94 0.01
CA SER A 10 15.07 -32.90 1.06
C SER A 10 15.07 -31.65 1.95
N MET A 11 14.29 -30.63 1.61
CA MET A 11 14.26 -29.38 2.40
C MET A 11 13.47 -29.53 3.68
N THR A 12 14.00 -28.94 4.79
CA THR A 12 13.26 -28.86 6.04
C THR A 12 12.02 -27.96 5.88
N ARG A 13 11.03 -28.12 6.77
CA ARG A 13 9.86 -27.24 6.82
C ARG A 13 10.28 -25.76 6.98
N ARG A 14 11.30 -25.49 7.79
CA ARG A 14 11.84 -24.14 8.01
C ARG A 14 12.38 -23.55 6.70
N ASP A 15 13.18 -24.30 5.96
CA ASP A 15 13.79 -23.84 4.71
C ASP A 15 12.71 -23.50 3.67
N ARG A 16 11.67 -24.33 3.55
CA ARG A 16 10.52 -24.04 2.68
C ARG A 16 9.80 -22.76 3.06
N LEU A 17 9.55 -22.54 4.36
CA LEU A 17 8.91 -21.31 4.84
C LEU A 17 9.78 -20.08 4.57
N VAL A 18 11.07 -20.13 4.86
CA VAL A 18 12.00 -19.02 4.58
C VAL A 18 12.03 -18.71 3.09
N ARG A 19 12.10 -19.73 2.23
CA ARG A 19 12.08 -19.55 0.78
C ARG A 19 10.78 -18.91 0.29
N SER A 20 9.63 -19.38 0.77
CA SER A 20 8.32 -18.83 0.42
C SER A 20 8.16 -17.39 0.87
N MET A 21 8.55 -17.07 2.09
CA MET A 21 8.46 -15.70 2.62
C MET A 21 9.42 -14.75 1.90
N THR A 22 10.61 -15.23 1.51
CA THR A 22 11.54 -14.44 0.71
C THR A 22 11.00 -14.16 -0.69
N ALA A 23 10.35 -15.12 -1.32
CA ALA A 23 9.72 -14.93 -2.63
C ALA A 23 8.55 -13.93 -2.54
N LEU A 24 7.73 -14.04 -1.49
CA LEU A 24 6.66 -13.10 -1.21
C LEU A 24 7.21 -11.68 -1.01
N ALA A 25 8.20 -11.49 -0.15
CA ALA A 25 8.81 -10.18 0.08
C ALA A 25 9.32 -9.55 -1.23
N ARG A 26 9.97 -10.32 -2.10
CA ARG A 26 10.42 -9.82 -3.42
C ARG A 26 9.27 -9.42 -4.34
N HIS A 27 8.16 -10.16 -4.30
CA HIS A 27 6.96 -9.82 -5.06
C HIS A 27 6.37 -8.51 -4.57
N GLU A 28 6.15 -8.40 -3.27
CA GLU A 28 5.60 -7.20 -2.63
C GLU A 28 6.51 -5.97 -2.81
N ASP A 29 7.84 -6.13 -2.70
CA ASP A 29 8.81 -5.05 -2.90
C ASP A 29 8.72 -4.43 -4.31
N ARG A 30 8.54 -5.26 -5.36
CA ARG A 30 8.39 -4.77 -6.74
C ARG A 30 7.11 -3.95 -6.91
N LEU A 31 5.98 -4.47 -6.43
CA LEU A 31 4.69 -3.78 -6.51
C LEU A 31 4.69 -2.50 -5.68
N HIS A 32 5.29 -2.55 -4.50
CA HIS A 32 5.41 -1.41 -3.62
C HIS A 32 6.28 -0.30 -4.23
N ALA A 33 7.41 -0.64 -4.84
CA ALA A 33 8.25 0.33 -5.56
C ALA A 33 7.48 1.02 -6.70
N ARG A 34 6.65 0.26 -7.46
CA ARG A 34 5.79 0.80 -8.51
C ARG A 34 4.76 1.77 -7.96
N LEU A 35 4.03 1.38 -6.90
CA LEU A 35 3.04 2.23 -6.25
C LEU A 35 3.69 3.51 -5.72
N ARG A 36 4.79 3.35 -4.99
CA ARG A 36 5.50 4.46 -4.38
C ARG A 36 5.97 5.49 -5.41
N SER A 37 6.62 5.04 -6.48
CA SER A 37 7.06 5.94 -7.56
C SER A 37 5.89 6.72 -8.16
N ALA A 38 4.75 6.06 -8.37
CA ALA A 38 3.57 6.72 -8.90
C ALA A 38 2.97 7.76 -7.93
N LEU A 39 2.99 7.48 -6.61
CA LEU A 39 2.55 8.44 -5.60
C LEU A 39 3.48 9.65 -5.51
N GLU A 40 4.80 9.45 -5.63
CA GLU A 40 5.80 10.52 -5.65
C GLU A 40 5.65 11.45 -6.87
N ASP A 41 5.14 10.92 -7.99
CA ASP A 41 4.90 11.67 -9.23
C ASP A 41 3.54 12.41 -9.26
N LEU A 42 2.63 12.09 -8.33
CA LEU A 42 1.30 12.72 -8.29
C LEU A 42 1.33 14.05 -7.53
N PRO A 43 0.85 15.15 -8.14
CA PRO A 43 0.80 16.44 -7.47
C PRO A 43 -0.23 16.44 -6.32
N GLY A 44 0.05 17.20 -5.28
CA GLY A 44 -0.86 17.34 -4.14
C GLY A 44 -0.97 16.11 -3.25
N ILE A 45 -0.03 15.17 -3.32
CA ILE A 45 0.06 14.03 -2.40
C ILE A 45 1.17 14.27 -1.38
N THR A 46 0.80 14.15 -0.10
CA THR A 46 1.74 14.10 1.02
C THR A 46 1.86 12.67 1.53
N MET A 47 3.07 12.10 1.48
CA MET A 47 3.39 10.76 1.97
C MET A 47 4.02 10.83 3.35
N TYR A 48 3.56 9.99 4.29
CA TYR A 48 3.93 10.08 5.71
C TYR A 48 4.96 9.05 6.20
N ALA A 49 5.41 8.11 5.38
CA ALA A 49 6.35 7.09 5.80
C ALA A 49 7.60 7.09 4.92
N HIS A 50 8.78 7.29 5.53
CA HIS A 50 10.07 7.41 4.83
C HIS A 50 11.12 6.42 5.32
N ALA A 51 10.74 5.41 6.12
CA ALA A 51 11.66 4.40 6.62
C ALA A 51 12.29 3.59 5.47
N ARG A 52 13.59 3.33 5.55
CA ARG A 52 14.32 2.56 4.52
C ARG A 52 13.87 1.10 4.42
N ARG A 53 13.45 0.50 5.54
CA ARG A 53 12.90 -0.86 5.60
C ARG A 53 11.49 -0.75 6.15
N ARG A 54 10.53 -1.20 5.38
CA ARG A 54 9.10 -1.03 5.68
C ARG A 54 8.29 -2.19 5.11
N THR A 55 7.09 -2.32 5.59
CA THR A 55 6.08 -3.19 4.99
C THR A 55 5.57 -2.59 3.68
N PRO A 56 4.97 -3.39 2.78
CA PRO A 56 4.44 -2.91 1.50
C PRO A 56 3.12 -2.14 1.71
N THR A 57 3.23 -1.03 2.45
CA THR A 57 2.08 -0.18 2.82
C THR A 57 2.47 1.28 2.67
N GLU A 58 1.64 2.06 1.99
CA GLU A 58 1.75 3.51 1.92
C GLU A 58 0.66 4.16 2.77
N PHE A 59 1.04 5.28 3.41
CA PHE A 59 0.16 6.14 4.19
C PHE A 59 0.29 7.56 3.66
N PHE A 60 -0.79 8.10 3.09
CA PHE A 60 -0.74 9.36 2.34
C PHE A 60 -2.09 10.10 2.40
N ALA A 61 -2.03 11.41 2.15
CA ALA A 61 -3.22 12.25 2.00
C ALA A 61 -3.11 13.12 0.76
N PHE A 62 -4.23 13.63 0.27
CA PHE A 62 -4.30 14.63 -0.78
C PHE A 62 -4.47 16.01 -0.17
N ASP A 63 -3.73 16.98 -0.65
CA ASP A 63 -3.82 18.37 -0.22
C ASP A 63 -5.20 18.95 -0.57
N GLY A 64 -5.87 19.46 0.46
CA GLY A 64 -7.20 20.05 0.28
C GLY A 64 -8.37 19.05 0.16
N TRP A 65 -8.12 17.74 0.29
CA TRP A 65 -9.16 16.73 0.27
C TRP A 65 -9.37 16.08 1.64
N ASP A 66 -10.63 15.79 1.94
CA ASP A 66 -10.95 14.88 3.05
C ASP A 66 -10.56 13.44 2.69
N SER A 67 -9.77 12.79 3.55
CA SER A 67 -9.29 11.43 3.30
C SER A 67 -10.42 10.40 3.22
N ALA A 68 -11.53 10.60 3.95
CA ALA A 68 -12.68 9.73 3.88
C ALA A 68 -13.40 9.87 2.54
N GLU A 69 -13.50 11.07 1.98
CA GLU A 69 -14.07 11.29 0.65
C GLU A 69 -13.25 10.60 -0.44
N VAL A 70 -11.91 10.71 -0.37
CA VAL A 70 -11.02 10.00 -1.31
C VAL A 70 -11.20 8.48 -1.18
N ALA A 71 -11.28 7.95 0.05
CA ALA A 71 -11.50 6.53 0.27
C ALA A 71 -12.86 6.05 -0.30
N HIS A 72 -13.92 6.86 -0.20
CA HIS A 72 -15.21 6.57 -0.82
C HIS A 72 -15.11 6.51 -2.35
N ARG A 73 -14.46 7.49 -2.98
CA ARG A 73 -14.25 7.50 -4.44
C ARG A 73 -13.45 6.29 -4.93
N LEU A 74 -12.49 5.83 -4.14
CA LEU A 74 -11.75 4.60 -4.42
C LEU A 74 -12.66 3.36 -4.28
N ALA A 75 -13.51 3.32 -3.24
CA ALA A 75 -14.45 2.24 -3.02
C ALA A 75 -15.48 2.13 -4.16
N ASP A 76 -15.97 3.24 -4.72
CA ASP A 76 -16.85 3.27 -5.90
C ASP A 76 -16.18 2.62 -7.13
N LYS A 77 -14.85 2.68 -7.20
CA LYS A 77 -14.03 1.99 -8.22
C LYS A 77 -13.61 0.57 -7.80
N GLN A 78 -14.22 0.03 -6.73
CA GLN A 78 -13.90 -1.29 -6.16
C GLN A 78 -12.44 -1.43 -5.69
N ILE A 79 -11.89 -0.35 -5.16
CA ILE A 79 -10.54 -0.33 -4.59
C ILE A 79 -10.65 -0.10 -3.09
N ASN A 80 -10.17 -1.07 -2.29
CA ASN A 80 -10.18 -0.99 -0.85
C ASN A 80 -8.89 -0.34 -0.31
N ALA A 81 -8.89 0.99 -0.19
CA ALA A 81 -7.84 1.77 0.46
C ALA A 81 -8.48 2.70 1.50
N PRO A 82 -8.73 2.22 2.72
CA PRO A 82 -9.47 2.95 3.74
C PRO A 82 -8.69 4.15 4.28
N ALA A 83 -9.43 5.17 4.72
CA ALA A 83 -8.90 6.31 5.45
C ALA A 83 -9.08 6.13 6.97
N GLY A 84 -8.18 6.70 7.74
CA GLY A 84 -8.26 6.73 9.20
C GLY A 84 -6.92 6.89 9.89
N SER A 85 -6.95 6.91 11.21
CA SER A 85 -5.75 6.92 12.05
C SER A 85 -5.21 5.52 12.33
N PHE A 86 -5.99 4.48 12.11
CA PHE A 86 -5.63 3.06 12.33
C PHE A 86 -5.05 2.79 13.72
N TYR A 87 -5.69 3.35 14.75
CA TYR A 87 -5.25 3.33 16.16
C TYR A 87 -3.96 4.13 16.46
N ALA A 88 -3.37 4.79 15.47
CA ALA A 88 -2.19 5.64 15.61
C ALA A 88 -2.58 7.11 15.84
N TYR A 89 -3.48 7.38 16.81
CA TYR A 89 -4.05 8.72 17.03
C TYR A 89 -2.99 9.78 17.31
N GLU A 90 -2.09 9.53 18.27
CA GLU A 90 -1.03 10.50 18.61
C GLU A 90 0.00 10.71 17.48
N PRO A 91 0.47 9.66 16.78
CA PRO A 91 1.26 9.86 15.57
C PRO A 91 0.57 10.70 14.49
N CYS A 92 -0.70 10.44 14.19
CA CYS A 92 -1.47 11.22 13.21
C CYS A 92 -1.57 12.69 13.65
N ARG A 93 -1.88 12.94 14.92
CA ARG A 93 -1.92 14.31 15.48
C ARG A 93 -0.57 15.02 15.37
N SER A 94 0.53 14.33 15.64
CA SER A 94 1.88 14.88 15.52
C SER A 94 2.27 15.22 14.08
N LEU A 95 1.65 14.56 13.11
CA LEU A 95 1.83 14.80 11.67
C LEU A 95 0.89 15.91 11.16
N GLY A 96 0.08 16.52 12.03
CA GLY A 96 -0.90 17.53 11.64
C GLY A 96 -2.14 16.98 10.92
N LEU A 97 -2.34 15.66 10.98
CA LEU A 97 -3.54 15.00 10.47
C LEU A 97 -4.68 15.22 11.47
N ASP A 98 -5.87 15.50 10.95
CA ASP A 98 -7.07 15.62 11.76
C ASP A 98 -7.62 14.24 12.19
N SER A 99 -8.83 14.21 12.73
CA SER A 99 -9.49 12.96 13.14
C SER A 99 -9.77 12.00 11.98
N GLY A 100 -9.79 12.47 10.74
CA GLY A 100 -9.95 11.67 9.53
C GLY A 100 -8.70 10.86 9.16
N GLY A 101 -7.54 11.24 9.69
CA GLY A 101 -6.27 10.57 9.40
C GLY A 101 -5.84 10.70 7.94
N ALA A 102 -5.34 9.61 7.37
CA ALA A 102 -4.91 9.56 5.97
C ALA A 102 -5.30 8.21 5.33
N ILE A 103 -5.06 8.08 4.04
CA ILE A 103 -5.36 6.87 3.28
C ILE A 103 -4.25 5.85 3.51
N ARG A 104 -4.64 4.61 3.72
CA ARG A 104 -3.70 3.48 3.82
C ARG A 104 -3.90 2.52 2.64
N ALA A 105 -2.92 2.46 1.76
CA ALA A 105 -2.85 1.46 0.70
C ALA A 105 -1.83 0.38 1.08
N GLY A 106 -2.30 -0.84 1.30
CA GLY A 106 -1.47 -1.99 1.65
C GLY A 106 -1.58 -3.08 0.59
N LEU A 107 -0.45 -3.66 0.22
CA LEU A 107 -0.40 -4.77 -0.73
C LEU A 107 -0.51 -6.10 0.02
N ALA A 108 -1.20 -7.03 -0.57
CA ALA A 108 -1.39 -8.39 -0.07
C ALA A 108 -0.65 -9.41 -0.95
N PRO A 109 -0.40 -10.64 -0.47
CA PRO A 109 0.27 -11.68 -1.26
C PRO A 109 -0.38 -11.99 -2.62
N TYR A 110 -1.66 -11.69 -2.76
CA TYR A 110 -2.46 -11.91 -3.98
C TYR A 110 -2.61 -10.67 -4.86
N THR A 111 -2.09 -9.52 -4.42
CA THR A 111 -2.08 -8.30 -5.23
C THR A 111 -1.15 -8.48 -6.42
N ASP A 112 -1.58 -8.05 -7.59
CA ASP A 112 -0.79 -8.09 -8.81
C ASP A 112 -0.53 -6.68 -9.40
N GLU A 113 0.16 -6.62 -10.53
CA GLU A 113 0.48 -5.35 -11.19
C GLU A 113 -0.78 -4.62 -11.67
N SER A 114 -1.81 -5.35 -12.08
CA SER A 114 -3.06 -4.75 -12.56
C SER A 114 -3.85 -4.08 -11.43
N ASP A 115 -3.78 -4.64 -10.22
CA ASP A 115 -4.39 -4.03 -9.04
C ASP A 115 -3.71 -2.71 -8.68
N VAL A 116 -2.37 -2.70 -8.73
CA VAL A 116 -1.58 -1.48 -8.48
C VAL A 116 -1.88 -0.43 -9.55
N ASP A 117 -1.94 -0.82 -10.83
CA ASP A 117 -2.25 0.10 -11.93
C ASP A 117 -3.66 0.68 -11.83
N ARG A 118 -4.64 -0.11 -11.41
CA ARG A 118 -6.00 0.36 -11.15
C ARG A 118 -6.03 1.42 -10.05
N LEU A 119 -5.31 1.18 -8.95
CA LEU A 119 -5.19 2.16 -7.87
C LEU A 119 -4.56 3.45 -8.39
N ILE A 120 -3.43 3.37 -9.10
CA ILE A 120 -2.72 4.54 -9.65
C ILE A 120 -3.63 5.33 -10.59
N ALA A 121 -4.35 4.66 -11.48
CA ALA A 121 -5.30 5.31 -12.40
C ALA A 121 -6.42 6.02 -11.65
N ALA A 122 -7.00 5.36 -10.62
CA ALA A 122 -8.05 5.95 -9.81
C ALA A 122 -7.59 7.18 -9.04
N LEU A 123 -6.35 7.16 -8.51
CA LEU A 123 -5.76 8.31 -7.82
C LEU A 123 -5.52 9.49 -8.76
N ARG A 124 -5.06 9.22 -10.00
CA ARG A 124 -4.90 10.26 -11.03
C ARG A 124 -6.22 10.94 -11.38
N ASP A 125 -7.29 10.17 -11.53
CA ASP A 125 -8.62 10.73 -11.81
C ASP A 125 -9.11 11.67 -10.69
N ILE A 126 -8.76 11.39 -9.44
CA ILE A 126 -9.14 12.23 -8.28
C ILE A 126 -8.39 13.58 -8.32
N VAL A 127 -7.09 13.57 -8.69
CA VAL A 127 -6.27 14.80 -8.74
C VAL A 127 -6.74 15.76 -9.83
N VAL A 128 -7.33 15.24 -10.92
CA VAL A 128 -7.74 16.06 -12.09
C VAL A 128 -9.14 16.67 -11.90
N THR A 129 -9.90 16.22 -10.88
CA THR A 129 -11.27 16.68 -10.62
C THR A 129 -11.29 17.80 -9.60
#